data_35d865831bb2b8f44b85fc26b052f1b5
#
_entry.id   35d865831bb2b8f44b85fc26b052f1b5
#
_cell.length_a   1.000
_cell.length_b   1.000
_cell.length_c   1.000
_cell.angle_alpha   90.00
_cell.angle_beta   90.00
_cell.angle_gamma   90.00
#
_symmetry.space_group_name_H-M   'P 1'
#
loop_
_entity.id
_entity.type
_entity.pdbx_description
1 polymer ?
#
loop_
_entity_poly.entity_id
_entity_poly.type
_entity_poly.pdbx_seq_one_letter_code
_entity_poly.pdbx_strand_id
1 'polypeptide(L)'
;MLIFIQTKEYSYRDPAAYIENGTIYLFFTLVENTPERQYFYVAVSRSTDFINWTEPEILTEKDNLKNYSSPGNVIKFNNDYYLCLQTYPRKDGQIYGNENSRIFTMKSKDLLNWEKPVLLKVKGDISECDMGRMIDPYLLDDGNKFICFFKQNGVSYSTSKDLANWQFQGFTECGENVCVIKEHNEYLIFNSPDNGINIMATKDFKTFTDVRTLYLNQENKPWAKDRITAGFVIDTSSISPYKYAMFYHGDNEDAYLFGASLAVAFSDDLATWYESP
;
A
#
# COMPACT_ATOMS: atom_id res chain seq x y z
N MET A 1 17.35 3.45 -1.51
CA MET A 1 17.96 3.34 -0.16
C MET A 1 17.14 2.35 0.68
N LEU A 2 17.79 1.38 1.31
CA LEU A 2 17.13 0.37 2.16
C LEU A 2 16.70 1.01 3.49
N ILE A 3 15.46 0.72 3.94
CA ILE A 3 14.89 1.20 5.21
C ILE A 3 14.89 0.05 6.23
N PHE A 4 14.22 -1.05 5.89
CA PHE A 4 14.12 -2.24 6.73
C PHE A 4 14.54 -3.47 5.91
N ILE A 5 15.47 -4.22 6.42
CA ILE A 5 15.89 -5.50 5.85
C ILE A 5 15.16 -6.66 6.53
N GLN A 6 14.68 -7.62 5.76
CA GLN A 6 14.10 -8.83 6.32
C GLN A 6 15.07 -9.58 7.22
N THR A 7 14.55 -10.19 8.26
CA THR A 7 15.27 -11.06 9.17
C THR A 7 14.61 -12.44 9.20
N LYS A 8 15.16 -13.34 10.02
CA LYS A 8 14.53 -14.63 10.28
C LYS A 8 13.15 -14.48 10.94
N GLU A 9 12.99 -13.46 11.77
CA GLU A 9 11.80 -13.21 12.57
C GLU A 9 10.79 -12.33 11.84
N TYR A 10 11.26 -11.39 11.00
CA TYR A 10 10.40 -10.35 10.42
C TYR A 10 10.66 -10.10 8.94
N SER A 11 9.57 -9.80 8.21
CA SER A 11 9.60 -9.30 6.84
C SER A 11 8.71 -8.06 6.73
N TYR A 12 8.99 -7.20 5.75
CA TYR A 12 8.40 -5.86 5.62
C TYR A 12 7.88 -5.68 4.19
N ARG A 13 6.56 -5.45 4.03
CA ARG A 13 5.88 -5.45 2.73
C ARG A 13 4.89 -4.30 2.60
N ASP A 14 4.42 -4.05 1.39
CA ASP A 14 3.26 -3.22 1.06
C ASP A 14 3.32 -1.83 1.74
N PRO A 15 4.31 -0.99 1.42
CA PRO A 15 4.45 0.31 2.06
C PRO A 15 3.36 1.28 1.61
N ALA A 16 2.94 2.13 2.55
CA ALA A 16 2.15 3.32 2.31
C ALA A 16 2.70 4.47 3.17
N ALA A 17 2.75 5.68 2.66
CA ALA A 17 3.33 6.78 3.40
C ALA A 17 2.38 7.98 3.48
N TYR A 18 2.51 8.74 4.55
CA TYR A 18 1.80 10.00 4.76
C TYR A 18 2.74 11.02 5.42
N ILE A 19 2.66 12.29 5.00
CA ILE A 19 3.47 13.36 5.57
C ILE A 19 2.55 14.35 6.28
N GLU A 20 2.84 14.63 7.54
CA GLU A 20 2.15 15.66 8.31
C GLU A 20 3.15 16.40 9.19
N ASN A 21 3.16 17.73 9.12
CA ASN A 21 4.01 18.60 9.93
C ASN A 21 5.52 18.22 9.91
N GLY A 22 6.05 17.86 8.75
CA GLY A 22 7.45 17.49 8.57
C GLY A 22 7.81 16.07 9.02
N THR A 23 6.84 15.30 9.52
CA THR A 23 7.03 13.89 9.89
C THR A 23 6.48 12.99 8.80
N ILE A 24 7.27 12.00 8.43
CA ILE A 24 6.91 10.93 7.52
C ILE A 24 6.38 9.76 8.37
N TYR A 25 5.16 9.33 8.11
CA TYR A 25 4.56 8.13 8.67
C TYR A 25 4.59 7.05 7.58
N LEU A 26 5.42 6.03 7.78
CA LEU A 26 5.52 4.89 6.87
C LEU A 26 4.75 3.72 7.47
N PHE A 27 3.61 3.41 6.88
CA PHE A 27 2.78 2.24 7.20
C PHE A 27 3.20 1.08 6.30
N PHE A 28 3.17 -0.13 6.83
CA PHE A 28 3.54 -1.32 6.07
C PHE A 28 2.96 -2.59 6.68
N THR A 29 2.95 -3.66 5.91
CA THR A 29 2.72 -5.01 6.42
C THR A 29 3.97 -5.50 7.11
N LEU A 30 3.90 -5.74 8.41
CA LEU A 30 4.90 -6.47 9.18
C LEU A 30 4.48 -7.95 9.21
N VAL A 31 5.34 -8.84 8.73
CA VAL A 31 5.16 -10.29 8.80
C VAL A 31 6.04 -10.84 9.91
N GLU A 32 5.43 -11.39 10.95
CA GLU A 32 6.12 -12.11 12.02
C GLU A 32 6.20 -13.59 11.65
N ASN A 33 7.40 -14.12 11.51
CA ASN A 33 7.65 -15.53 11.24
C ASN A 33 7.77 -16.28 12.57
N THR A 34 6.86 -17.19 12.84
CA THR A 34 6.95 -18.12 13.97
C THR A 34 7.14 -19.56 13.46
N PRO A 35 7.57 -20.51 14.31
CA PRO A 35 7.70 -21.91 13.92
C PRO A 35 6.39 -22.54 13.39
N GLU A 36 5.25 -22.05 13.86
CA GLU A 36 3.93 -22.59 13.50
C GLU A 36 3.38 -21.95 12.22
N ARG A 37 3.55 -20.61 12.07
CA ARG A 37 2.99 -19.85 10.96
C ARG A 37 3.52 -18.42 10.89
N GLN A 38 3.13 -17.69 9.84
CA GLN A 38 3.29 -16.23 9.77
C GLN A 38 2.04 -15.52 10.28
N TYR A 39 2.26 -14.45 11.05
CA TYR A 39 1.23 -13.47 11.41
C TYR A 39 1.49 -12.16 10.69
N PHE A 40 0.43 -11.52 10.22
CA PHE A 40 0.51 -10.25 9.53
C PHE A 40 -0.09 -9.16 10.40
N TYR A 41 0.56 -8.01 10.40
CA TYR A 41 0.10 -6.80 11.08
C TYR A 41 0.25 -5.60 10.16
N VAL A 42 -0.59 -4.59 10.35
CA VAL A 42 -0.26 -3.25 9.92
C VAL A 42 0.60 -2.62 11.02
N ALA A 43 1.76 -2.12 10.62
CA ALA A 43 2.69 -1.41 11.49
C ALA A 43 3.01 -0.03 10.92
N VAL A 44 3.53 0.88 11.76
CA VAL A 44 4.00 2.20 11.37
C VAL A 44 5.39 2.46 11.94
N SER A 45 6.22 3.13 11.15
CA SER A 45 7.48 3.73 11.59
C SER A 45 7.51 5.19 11.15
N ARG A 46 8.29 6.02 11.84
CA ARG A 46 8.31 7.47 11.62
C ARG A 46 9.73 7.95 11.36
N SER A 47 9.85 8.96 10.49
CA SER A 47 11.11 9.63 10.21
C SER A 47 10.87 11.11 9.91
N THR A 48 11.91 11.94 10.04
CA THR A 48 11.92 13.34 9.58
C THR A 48 12.96 13.59 8.50
N ASP A 49 13.74 12.57 8.14
CA ASP A 49 14.93 12.71 7.26
C ASP A 49 15.11 11.55 6.27
N PHE A 50 14.19 10.58 6.20
CA PHE A 50 14.24 9.35 5.42
C PHE A 50 15.36 8.38 5.81
N ILE A 51 16.25 8.74 6.72
CA ILE A 51 17.43 7.96 7.14
C ILE A 51 17.20 7.29 8.49
N ASN A 52 16.76 8.08 9.46
CA ASN A 52 16.53 7.63 10.83
C ASN A 52 15.06 7.31 11.04
N TRP A 53 14.75 6.03 11.25
CA TRP A 53 13.39 5.54 11.43
C TRP A 53 13.19 5.03 12.86
N THR A 54 12.01 5.27 13.42
CA THR A 54 11.63 4.66 14.69
C THR A 54 11.48 3.15 14.54
N GLU A 55 11.57 2.41 15.66
CA GLU A 55 11.17 1.01 15.66
C GLU A 55 9.71 0.88 15.21
N PRO A 56 9.36 -0.21 14.48
CA PRO A 56 7.99 -0.47 14.07
C PRO A 56 7.02 -0.57 15.23
N GLU A 57 5.95 0.20 15.18
CA GLU A 57 4.83 0.14 16.11
C GLU A 57 3.67 -0.63 15.47
N ILE A 58 3.22 -1.71 16.09
CA ILE A 58 2.12 -2.55 15.58
C ILE A 58 0.78 -1.88 15.90
N LEU A 59 -0.04 -1.65 14.88
CA LEU A 59 -1.35 -0.98 14.98
C LEU A 59 -2.53 -1.96 15.10
N THR A 60 -2.37 -3.19 14.62
CA THR A 60 -3.45 -4.18 14.57
C THR A 60 -3.18 -5.37 15.48
N GLU A 61 -4.24 -6.06 15.89
CA GLU A 61 -4.14 -7.20 16.78
C GLU A 61 -3.54 -8.44 16.10
N LYS A 62 -2.93 -9.33 16.89
CA LYS A 62 -2.48 -10.65 16.44
C LYS A 62 -3.68 -11.57 16.24
N ASP A 63 -4.10 -11.76 15.01
CA ASP A 63 -5.27 -12.56 14.65
C ASP A 63 -5.05 -13.26 13.29
N ASN A 64 -4.79 -14.55 13.32
CA ASN A 64 -4.56 -15.34 12.11
C ASN A 64 -5.81 -15.55 11.25
N LEU A 65 -7.00 -15.31 11.79
CA LEU A 65 -8.25 -15.35 11.03
C LEU A 65 -8.49 -14.06 10.25
N LYS A 66 -7.85 -12.97 10.66
CA LYS A 66 -7.88 -11.67 9.97
C LYS A 66 -6.59 -11.38 9.25
N ASN A 67 -5.42 -11.52 9.90
CA ASN A 67 -4.11 -11.13 9.33
C ASN A 67 -4.19 -9.77 8.63
N TYR A 68 -4.41 -8.71 9.40
CA TYR A 68 -4.46 -7.35 8.85
C TYR A 68 -3.16 -6.98 8.15
N SER A 69 -3.25 -6.46 6.93
CA SER A 69 -2.09 -6.23 6.07
C SER A 69 -2.38 -5.20 4.98
N SER A 70 -1.41 -4.97 4.10
CA SER A 70 -1.46 -4.07 2.95
C SER A 70 -2.16 -2.76 3.28
N PRO A 71 -1.54 -1.90 4.13
CA PRO A 71 -2.02 -0.54 4.28
C PRO A 71 -1.99 0.12 2.91
N GLY A 72 -3.14 0.56 2.42
CA GLY A 72 -3.24 1.14 1.10
C GLY A 72 -2.75 2.59 1.08
N ASN A 73 -3.26 3.41 1.96
CA ASN A 73 -2.81 4.79 2.21
C ASN A 73 -3.63 5.46 3.30
N VAL A 74 -3.20 6.67 3.68
CA VAL A 74 -3.94 7.57 4.57
C VAL A 74 -4.54 8.71 3.76
N ILE A 75 -5.81 9.03 4.01
CA ILE A 75 -6.45 10.28 3.56
C ILE A 75 -6.96 11.06 4.77
N LYS A 76 -7.05 12.40 4.62
CA LYS A 76 -7.61 13.30 5.64
C LYS A 76 -8.99 13.78 5.20
N PHE A 77 -10.00 13.55 6.04
CA PHE A 77 -11.37 14.00 5.77
C PHE A 77 -12.06 14.43 7.07
N ASN A 78 -12.70 15.61 7.07
CA ASN A 78 -13.39 16.17 8.23
C ASN A 78 -12.52 16.23 9.51
N ASN A 79 -11.23 16.60 9.39
CA ASN A 79 -10.23 16.64 10.46
C ASN A 79 -9.89 15.28 11.08
N ASP A 80 -10.26 14.18 10.44
CA ASP A 80 -9.87 12.82 10.79
C ASP A 80 -8.96 12.23 9.72
N TYR A 81 -8.07 11.34 10.12
CA TYR A 81 -7.25 10.53 9.23
C TYR A 81 -7.88 9.15 9.09
N TYR A 82 -7.91 8.64 7.87
CA TYR A 82 -8.45 7.33 7.53
C TYR A 82 -7.36 6.52 6.83
N LEU A 83 -6.90 5.47 7.47
CA LEU A 83 -5.98 4.46 6.91
C LEU A 83 -6.80 3.32 6.34
N CYS A 84 -6.73 3.05 5.04
CA CYS A 84 -7.29 1.84 4.49
C CYS A 84 -6.30 0.68 4.58
N LEU A 85 -6.83 -0.52 4.78
CA LEU A 85 -6.08 -1.75 4.94
C LEU A 85 -6.96 -2.95 4.55
N GLN A 86 -6.38 -4.14 4.55
CA GLN A 86 -7.11 -5.37 4.25
C GLN A 86 -7.01 -6.39 5.38
N THR A 87 -7.84 -7.42 5.31
CA THR A 87 -7.60 -8.71 5.95
C THR A 87 -7.06 -9.71 4.94
N TYR A 88 -6.21 -10.63 5.43
CA TYR A 88 -5.62 -11.69 4.62
C TYR A 88 -5.72 -13.05 5.33
N PRO A 89 -6.97 -13.52 5.62
CA PRO A 89 -7.18 -14.74 6.38
C PRO A 89 -6.70 -15.96 5.61
N ARG A 90 -5.93 -16.81 6.30
CA ARG A 90 -5.40 -18.05 5.75
C ARG A 90 -5.74 -19.19 6.67
N LYS A 91 -6.22 -20.29 6.11
CA LYS A 91 -6.33 -21.58 6.83
C LYS A 91 -4.95 -22.25 6.89
N ASP A 92 -4.79 -23.18 7.80
CA ASP A 92 -3.56 -23.96 7.90
C ASP A 92 -3.25 -24.64 6.56
N GLY A 93 -1.99 -24.51 6.13
CA GLY A 93 -1.52 -25.01 4.83
C GLY A 93 -1.84 -24.14 3.62
N GLN A 94 -2.58 -23.02 3.77
CA GLN A 94 -2.80 -22.05 2.69
C GLN A 94 -1.67 -21.02 2.63
N ILE A 95 -1.18 -20.75 1.43
CA ILE A 95 -0.18 -19.71 1.15
C ILE A 95 -0.87 -18.35 1.01
N TYR A 96 -1.97 -18.27 0.26
CA TYR A 96 -2.65 -17.02 -0.06
C TYR A 96 -3.89 -16.78 0.78
N GLY A 97 -4.23 -15.49 0.96
CA GLY A 97 -5.51 -15.08 1.56
C GLY A 97 -6.70 -15.62 0.78
N ASN A 98 -7.72 -16.04 1.52
CA ASN A 98 -8.90 -16.71 0.97
C ASN A 98 -10.03 -15.72 0.62
N GLU A 99 -11.19 -16.27 0.26
CA GLU A 99 -12.39 -15.53 -0.15
C GLU A 99 -12.95 -14.59 0.92
N ASN A 100 -12.51 -14.71 2.17
CA ASN A 100 -12.90 -13.82 3.27
C ASN A 100 -11.99 -12.60 3.44
N SER A 101 -11.05 -12.37 2.52
CA SER A 101 -10.26 -11.12 2.52
C SER A 101 -11.17 -9.93 2.23
N ARG A 102 -11.10 -8.90 3.08
CA ARG A 102 -11.97 -7.71 3.04
C ARG A 102 -11.15 -6.44 3.24
N ILE A 103 -11.73 -5.33 2.82
CA ILE A 103 -11.15 -4.00 3.03
C ILE A 103 -11.73 -3.40 4.29
N PHE A 104 -10.85 -2.76 5.06
CA PHE A 104 -11.17 -2.07 6.29
C PHE A 104 -10.61 -0.65 6.27
N THR A 105 -11.09 0.17 7.19
CA THR A 105 -10.47 1.45 7.53
C THR A 105 -10.24 1.54 9.02
N MET A 106 -9.14 2.19 9.40
CA MET A 106 -8.89 2.66 10.77
C MET A 106 -8.95 4.18 10.76
N LYS A 107 -9.45 4.77 11.85
CA LYS A 107 -9.60 6.21 12.01
C LYS A 107 -8.67 6.72 13.10
N SER A 108 -8.11 7.93 12.91
CA SER A 108 -7.28 8.60 13.89
C SER A 108 -7.51 10.11 13.88
N LYS A 109 -7.25 10.78 15.01
CA LYS A 109 -7.23 12.25 15.13
C LYS A 109 -5.82 12.85 15.01
N ASP A 110 -4.79 12.03 15.20
CA ASP A 110 -3.43 12.50 15.44
C ASP A 110 -2.33 11.67 14.73
N LEU A 111 -2.72 10.65 13.95
CA LEU A 111 -1.82 9.67 13.31
C LEU A 111 -1.03 8.78 14.28
N LEU A 112 -1.30 8.89 15.58
CA LEU A 112 -0.64 8.15 16.66
C LEU A 112 -1.59 7.11 17.27
N ASN A 113 -2.80 7.57 17.58
CA ASN A 113 -3.82 6.73 18.20
C ASN A 113 -4.87 6.34 17.17
N TRP A 114 -4.95 5.05 16.86
CA TRP A 114 -5.86 4.52 15.84
C TRP A 114 -7.01 3.75 16.47
N GLU A 115 -8.22 4.02 15.99
CA GLU A 115 -9.40 3.22 16.33
C GLU A 115 -9.28 1.80 15.72
N LYS A 116 -10.08 0.86 16.22
CA LYS A 116 -10.11 -0.51 15.68
C LYS A 116 -10.55 -0.50 14.20
N PRO A 117 -10.05 -1.45 13.39
CA PRO A 117 -10.46 -1.57 12.00
C PRO A 117 -11.96 -1.80 11.84
N VAL A 118 -12.60 -1.03 10.97
CA VAL A 118 -14.02 -1.13 10.60
C VAL A 118 -14.13 -1.55 9.13
N LEU A 119 -15.00 -2.52 8.85
CA LEU A 119 -15.25 -3.00 7.50
C LEU A 119 -15.68 -1.86 6.58
N LEU A 120 -14.98 -1.68 5.45
CA LEU A 120 -15.34 -0.73 4.41
C LEU A 120 -16.19 -1.41 3.34
N LYS A 121 -17.48 -1.08 3.28
CA LYS A 121 -18.44 -1.68 2.35
C LYS A 121 -18.31 -1.09 0.94
N VAL A 122 -17.15 -1.26 0.31
CA VAL A 122 -16.84 -0.66 -1.01
C VAL A 122 -17.78 -1.08 -2.15
N LYS A 123 -18.53 -2.16 -1.99
CA LYS A 123 -19.55 -2.61 -2.96
C LYS A 123 -20.99 -2.24 -2.56
N GLY A 124 -21.14 -1.32 -1.60
CA GLY A 124 -22.44 -0.94 -1.05
C GLY A 124 -22.98 -1.93 -0.03
N ASP A 125 -24.27 -1.89 0.21
CA ASP A 125 -24.93 -2.70 1.26
C ASP A 125 -25.31 -4.10 0.74
N ILE A 126 -24.28 -4.89 0.40
CA ILE A 126 -24.43 -6.31 0.06
C ILE A 126 -23.95 -7.18 1.24
N SER A 127 -24.37 -8.43 1.25
CA SER A 127 -23.90 -9.40 2.25
C SER A 127 -22.40 -9.62 2.16
N GLU A 128 -21.71 -9.77 3.28
CA GLU A 128 -20.26 -10.04 3.30
C GLU A 128 -19.87 -11.31 2.52
N CYS A 129 -20.72 -12.33 2.50
CA CYS A 129 -20.46 -13.54 1.71
C CYS A 129 -20.52 -13.31 0.19
N ASP A 130 -21.20 -12.25 -0.26
CA ASP A 130 -21.32 -11.90 -1.68
C ASP A 130 -20.25 -10.90 -2.14
N MET A 131 -19.49 -10.34 -1.21
CA MET A 131 -18.42 -9.36 -1.53
C MET A 131 -17.28 -9.98 -2.34
N GLY A 132 -16.97 -11.28 -2.12
CA GLY A 132 -15.80 -11.96 -2.69
C GLY A 132 -14.47 -11.48 -2.09
N ARG A 133 -13.37 -12.05 -2.54
CA ARG A 133 -12.02 -11.67 -2.10
C ARG A 133 -11.66 -10.28 -2.58
N MET A 134 -11.31 -9.36 -1.67
CA MET A 134 -10.89 -7.99 -1.97
C MET A 134 -9.61 -7.68 -1.19
N ILE A 135 -8.56 -7.26 -1.90
CA ILE A 135 -7.25 -6.93 -1.32
C ILE A 135 -6.65 -5.68 -1.99
N ASP A 136 -5.50 -5.23 -1.47
CA ASP A 136 -4.69 -4.12 -1.96
C ASP A 136 -5.51 -2.83 -2.18
N PRO A 137 -6.15 -2.31 -1.12
CA PRO A 137 -6.98 -1.11 -1.23
C PRO A 137 -6.12 0.14 -1.41
N TYR A 138 -6.65 1.12 -2.13
CA TYR A 138 -6.10 2.48 -2.20
C TYR A 138 -7.25 3.49 -2.26
N LEU A 139 -7.19 4.52 -1.43
CA LEU A 139 -8.17 5.60 -1.39
C LEU A 139 -7.62 6.84 -2.10
N LEU A 140 -8.36 7.37 -3.05
CA LEU A 140 -8.07 8.64 -3.72
C LEU A 140 -9.17 9.65 -3.38
N ASP A 141 -8.78 10.84 -2.92
CA ASP A 141 -9.62 12.03 -2.93
C ASP A 141 -9.35 12.81 -4.22
N ASP A 142 -10.31 12.84 -5.15
CA ASP A 142 -10.18 13.59 -6.41
C ASP A 142 -10.64 15.04 -6.29
N GLY A 143 -11.04 15.47 -5.09
CA GLY A 143 -11.58 16.80 -4.77
C GLY A 143 -13.08 16.92 -4.97
N ASN A 144 -13.74 15.96 -5.62
CA ASN A 144 -15.20 15.92 -5.81
C ASN A 144 -15.83 14.68 -5.17
N LYS A 145 -15.08 13.60 -5.07
CA LYS A 145 -15.48 12.31 -4.53
C LYS A 145 -14.26 11.53 -4.10
N PHE A 146 -14.48 10.51 -3.31
CA PHE A 146 -13.49 9.48 -3.00
C PHE A 146 -13.63 8.33 -4.00
N ILE A 147 -12.47 7.75 -4.36
CA ILE A 147 -12.37 6.55 -5.18
C ILE A 147 -11.60 5.52 -4.38
N CYS A 148 -12.14 4.32 -4.23
CA CYS A 148 -11.43 3.19 -3.64
C CYS A 148 -11.08 2.21 -4.76
N PHE A 149 -9.79 2.01 -4.99
CA PHE A 149 -9.29 0.92 -5.83
C PHE A 149 -9.03 -0.31 -4.98
N PHE A 150 -9.25 -1.50 -5.53
CA PHE A 150 -8.97 -2.76 -4.84
C PHE A 150 -8.83 -3.91 -5.84
N LYS A 151 -7.97 -4.87 -5.53
CA LYS A 151 -7.80 -6.07 -6.35
C LYS A 151 -8.97 -7.02 -6.15
N GLN A 152 -9.71 -7.26 -7.21
CA GLN A 152 -10.72 -8.30 -7.35
C GLN A 152 -10.99 -8.52 -8.85
N ASN A 153 -10.66 -9.70 -9.39
CA ASN A 153 -10.78 -10.01 -10.83
C ASN A 153 -10.08 -8.95 -11.72
N GLY A 154 -8.80 -8.65 -11.43
CA GLY A 154 -8.12 -7.44 -11.88
C GLY A 154 -8.21 -6.37 -10.79
N VAL A 155 -8.17 -5.10 -11.15
CA VAL A 155 -8.41 -3.99 -10.21
C VAL A 155 -9.81 -3.43 -10.41
N SER A 156 -10.58 -3.45 -9.35
CA SER A 156 -11.91 -2.86 -9.25
C SER A 156 -11.86 -1.47 -8.64
N TYR A 157 -12.88 -0.65 -8.88
CA TYR A 157 -13.00 0.62 -8.17
C TYR A 157 -14.45 0.95 -7.80
N SER A 158 -14.57 1.67 -6.71
CA SER A 158 -15.84 2.20 -6.19
C SER A 158 -15.71 3.67 -5.87
N THR A 159 -16.82 4.40 -5.83
CA THR A 159 -16.83 5.83 -5.51
C THR A 159 -17.74 6.13 -4.33
N SER A 160 -17.40 7.18 -3.57
CA SER A 160 -18.16 7.69 -2.44
C SER A 160 -18.04 9.21 -2.35
N LYS A 161 -19.00 9.88 -1.71
CA LYS A 161 -18.90 11.30 -1.37
C LYS A 161 -18.56 11.54 0.10
N ASP A 162 -18.61 10.51 0.93
CA ASP A 162 -18.60 10.63 2.38
C ASP A 162 -17.78 9.53 3.10
N LEU A 163 -17.06 8.68 2.34
CA LEU A 163 -16.33 7.50 2.82
C LEU A 163 -17.20 6.41 3.49
N ALA A 164 -18.50 6.62 3.56
CA ALA A 164 -19.45 5.70 4.18
C ALA A 164 -20.32 4.97 3.15
N ASN A 165 -20.86 5.73 2.19
CA ASN A 165 -21.77 5.22 1.18
C ASN A 165 -21.03 5.03 -0.15
N TRP A 166 -20.76 3.78 -0.50
CA TRP A 166 -19.98 3.41 -1.68
C TRP A 166 -20.82 2.83 -2.80
N GLN A 167 -20.45 3.19 -4.02
CA GLN A 167 -21.04 2.67 -5.23
C GLN A 167 -19.99 2.03 -6.12
N PHE A 168 -20.12 0.75 -6.39
CA PHE A 168 -19.26 0.00 -7.29
C PHE A 168 -19.38 0.54 -8.73
N GLN A 169 -18.26 0.77 -9.41
CA GLN A 169 -18.19 1.36 -10.74
C GLN A 169 -17.75 0.37 -11.81
N GLY A 170 -16.98 -0.65 -11.46
CA GLY A 170 -16.43 -1.62 -12.40
C GLY A 170 -14.96 -1.92 -12.20
N PHE A 171 -14.32 -2.33 -13.30
CA PHE A 171 -12.93 -2.75 -13.33
C PHE A 171 -12.06 -1.74 -14.09
N THR A 172 -10.78 -1.72 -13.78
CA THR A 172 -9.75 -0.98 -14.50
C THR A 172 -8.70 -1.96 -15.06
N GLU A 173 -7.93 -1.51 -16.06
CA GLU A 173 -6.88 -2.31 -16.68
C GLU A 173 -5.53 -2.26 -15.96
N CYS A 174 -5.43 -1.59 -14.78
CA CYS A 174 -4.19 -1.51 -14.03
C CYS A 174 -3.93 -2.77 -13.19
N GLY A 175 -2.65 -2.99 -12.82
CA GLY A 175 -2.20 -4.04 -11.89
C GLY A 175 -2.55 -3.74 -10.44
N GLU A 176 -2.20 -4.64 -9.53
CA GLU A 176 -2.42 -4.52 -8.08
C GLU A 176 -1.54 -3.45 -7.40
N ASN A 177 -1.73 -3.18 -6.10
CA ASN A 177 -1.00 -2.20 -5.30
C ASN A 177 -1.01 -0.79 -5.94
N VAL A 178 -2.20 -0.31 -6.24
CA VAL A 178 -2.39 1.00 -6.89
C VAL A 178 -1.91 2.12 -5.98
N CYS A 179 -1.13 3.06 -6.56
CA CYS A 179 -0.85 4.37 -5.99
C CYS A 179 -1.06 5.43 -7.08
N VAL A 180 -1.72 6.53 -6.77
CA VAL A 180 -2.12 7.55 -7.75
C VAL A 180 -1.46 8.88 -7.45
N ILE A 181 -0.77 9.44 -8.45
CA ILE A 181 -0.25 10.81 -8.43
C ILE A 181 -1.00 11.63 -9.49
N LYS A 182 -1.52 12.78 -9.08
CA LYS A 182 -2.13 13.72 -10.02
C LYS A 182 -1.06 14.66 -10.54
N GLU A 183 -0.82 14.60 -11.85
CA GLU A 183 0.10 15.50 -12.56
C GLU A 183 -0.68 16.27 -13.64
N HIS A 184 -0.71 17.59 -13.48
CA HIS A 184 -1.42 18.49 -14.40
C HIS A 184 -2.90 18.09 -14.59
N ASN A 185 -3.26 17.58 -15.76
CA ASN A 185 -4.63 17.21 -16.14
C ASN A 185 -4.82 15.69 -16.28
N GLU A 186 -3.91 14.90 -15.75
CA GLU A 186 -4.00 13.43 -15.78
C GLU A 186 -3.52 12.81 -14.47
N TYR A 187 -3.80 11.54 -14.32
CA TYR A 187 -3.37 10.73 -13.19
C TYR A 187 -2.32 9.73 -13.66
N LEU A 188 -1.21 9.67 -12.96
CA LEU A 188 -0.24 8.60 -13.09
C LEU A 188 -0.55 7.54 -12.04
N ILE A 189 -0.74 6.32 -12.49
CA ILE A 189 -1.05 5.18 -11.65
C ILE A 189 0.18 4.28 -11.60
N PHE A 190 0.77 4.19 -10.43
CA PHE A 190 1.79 3.21 -10.11
C PHE A 190 1.09 1.92 -9.69
N ASN A 191 1.51 0.80 -10.24
CA ASN A 191 0.90 -0.50 -9.95
C ASN A 191 1.94 -1.62 -10.09
N SER A 192 1.60 -2.81 -9.61
CA SER A 192 2.51 -3.96 -9.58
C SER A 192 2.16 -4.95 -10.70
N PRO A 193 3.01 -5.10 -11.72
CA PRO A 193 3.04 -6.26 -12.59
C PRO A 193 3.70 -7.45 -11.87
N ASP A 194 3.99 -8.53 -12.58
CA ASP A 194 4.71 -9.69 -12.03
C ASP A 194 6.06 -9.29 -11.40
N ASN A 195 6.79 -8.37 -12.03
CA ASN A 195 8.02 -7.77 -11.51
C ASN A 195 8.15 -6.32 -11.98
N GLY A 196 8.69 -5.46 -11.10
CA GLY A 196 8.85 -4.05 -11.33
C GLY A 196 7.65 -3.23 -10.83
N ILE A 197 7.70 -1.93 -11.08
CA ILE A 197 6.63 -0.98 -10.78
C ILE A 197 6.20 -0.37 -12.09
N ASN A 198 5.00 -0.71 -12.56
CA ASN A 198 4.46 -0.16 -13.78
C ASN A 198 3.81 1.20 -13.55
N ILE A 199 3.93 2.11 -14.52
CA ILE A 199 3.30 3.41 -14.54
C ILE A 199 2.35 3.47 -15.72
N MET A 200 1.10 3.77 -15.46
CA MET A 200 0.06 4.02 -16.46
C MET A 200 -0.47 5.44 -16.31
N ALA A 201 -0.89 6.05 -17.41
CA ALA A 201 -1.55 7.36 -17.41
C ALA A 201 -3.04 7.22 -17.74
N THR A 202 -3.88 8.02 -17.08
CA THR A 202 -5.30 8.10 -17.35
C THR A 202 -5.87 9.47 -17.01
N LYS A 203 -6.99 9.84 -17.66
CA LYS A 203 -7.76 11.06 -17.33
C LYS A 203 -9.11 10.77 -16.70
N ASP A 204 -9.58 9.54 -16.80
CA ASP A 204 -10.97 9.17 -16.49
C ASP A 204 -11.12 7.85 -15.73
N PHE A 205 -10.01 7.17 -15.42
CA PHE A 205 -9.95 5.83 -14.82
C PHE A 205 -10.67 4.74 -15.64
N LYS A 206 -10.87 4.98 -16.94
CA LYS A 206 -11.48 4.03 -17.88
C LYS A 206 -10.53 3.68 -19.02
N THR A 207 -9.82 4.69 -19.52
CA THR A 207 -8.83 4.51 -20.59
C THR A 207 -7.46 4.71 -20.02
N PHE A 208 -6.58 3.73 -20.21
CA PHE A 208 -5.22 3.73 -19.69
C PHE A 208 -4.21 3.64 -20.82
N THR A 209 -3.07 4.28 -20.62
CA THR A 209 -1.91 4.21 -21.53
C THR A 209 -0.70 3.80 -20.71
N ASP A 210 -0.03 2.73 -21.11
CA ASP A 210 1.25 2.33 -20.52
C ASP A 210 2.31 3.40 -20.78
N VAL A 211 2.98 3.83 -19.71
CA VAL A 211 4.07 4.80 -19.78
C VAL A 211 5.41 4.06 -19.73
N ARG A 212 5.64 3.28 -18.67
CA ARG A 212 6.89 2.49 -18.48
C ARG A 212 6.78 1.55 -17.28
N THR A 213 7.73 0.61 -17.20
CA THR A 213 7.98 -0.19 -15.98
C THR A 213 9.34 0.16 -15.41
N LEU A 214 9.41 0.37 -14.09
CA LEU A 214 10.62 0.67 -13.32
C LEU A 214 11.14 -0.61 -12.67
N TYR A 215 12.44 -0.89 -12.81
CA TYR A 215 13.11 -2.02 -12.16
C TYR A 215 14.10 -1.58 -11.09
N LEU A 216 14.37 -0.27 -10.95
CA LEU A 216 15.17 0.36 -9.87
C LEU A 216 16.51 -0.34 -9.60
N ASN A 217 17.25 -0.73 -10.65
CA ASN A 217 18.51 -1.47 -10.55
C ASN A 217 18.41 -2.73 -9.69
N GLN A 218 17.35 -3.50 -9.85
CA GLN A 218 17.06 -4.71 -9.07
C GLN A 218 18.22 -5.71 -9.11
N GLU A 219 18.91 -5.84 -10.22
CA GLU A 219 20.06 -6.75 -10.42
C GLU A 219 21.20 -6.53 -9.41
N ASN A 220 21.28 -5.33 -8.81
CA ASN A 220 22.26 -4.96 -7.80
C ASN A 220 21.71 -5.05 -6.36
N LYS A 221 20.54 -5.65 -6.16
CA LYS A 221 19.84 -5.73 -4.88
C LYS A 221 19.61 -7.17 -4.43
N PRO A 222 20.55 -7.79 -3.72
CA PRO A 222 20.40 -9.19 -3.26
C PRO A 222 19.20 -9.38 -2.32
N TRP A 223 18.69 -8.30 -1.71
CA TRP A 223 17.51 -8.28 -0.84
C TRP A 223 16.19 -8.20 -1.62
N ALA A 224 16.23 -7.98 -2.93
CA ALA A 224 15.07 -7.91 -3.83
C ALA A 224 15.26 -8.89 -5.01
N LYS A 225 15.82 -10.06 -4.74
CA LYS A 225 16.24 -11.03 -5.75
C LYS A 225 15.10 -11.48 -6.65
N ASP A 226 13.92 -11.73 -6.09
CA ASP A 226 12.79 -12.31 -6.82
C ASP A 226 12.02 -11.25 -7.58
N ARG A 227 11.68 -10.13 -6.93
CA ARG A 227 11.00 -9.00 -7.58
C ARG A 227 11.10 -7.71 -6.78
N ILE A 228 10.82 -6.59 -7.46
CA ILE A 228 10.48 -5.29 -6.89
C ILE A 228 9.00 -5.04 -7.15
N THR A 229 8.26 -4.51 -6.17
CA THR A 229 6.81 -4.34 -6.28
C THR A 229 6.26 -3.31 -5.29
N ALA A 230 4.96 -3.03 -5.35
CA ALA A 230 4.21 -2.16 -4.43
C ALA A 230 4.82 -0.76 -4.26
N GLY A 231 5.09 -0.10 -5.39
CA GLY A 231 5.62 1.25 -5.41
C GLY A 231 4.59 2.28 -4.95
N PHE A 232 4.83 2.87 -3.77
CA PHE A 232 3.99 3.93 -3.19
C PHE A 232 4.72 5.28 -3.30
N VAL A 233 4.17 6.18 -4.09
CA VAL A 233 4.77 7.49 -4.39
C VAL A 233 4.05 8.60 -3.63
N ILE A 234 4.81 9.53 -3.06
CA ILE A 234 4.29 10.75 -2.43
C ILE A 234 5.10 11.98 -2.86
N ASP A 235 4.46 13.16 -2.82
CA ASP A 235 5.14 14.45 -2.95
C ASP A 235 5.90 14.76 -1.66
N THR A 236 7.20 15.01 -1.76
CA THR A 236 8.11 15.30 -0.65
C THR A 236 8.73 16.67 -0.71
N SER A 237 8.28 17.55 -1.63
CA SER A 237 8.83 18.88 -1.86
C SER A 237 8.88 19.80 -0.63
N SER A 238 8.06 19.51 0.40
CA SER A 238 8.06 20.26 1.66
C SER A 238 9.15 19.83 2.66
N ILE A 239 9.80 18.67 2.47
CA ILE A 239 10.72 18.06 3.44
C ILE A 239 11.98 17.46 2.83
N SER A 240 12.10 17.45 1.52
CA SER A 240 13.20 16.83 0.77
C SER A 240 13.66 17.75 -0.36
N PRO A 241 14.94 17.68 -0.81
CA PRO A 241 15.37 18.33 -2.04
C PRO A 241 14.72 17.75 -3.30
N TYR A 242 14.24 16.50 -3.24
CA TYR A 242 13.51 15.84 -4.32
C TYR A 242 12.02 16.06 -4.21
N LYS A 243 11.36 16.21 -5.35
CA LYS A 243 9.90 16.41 -5.41
C LYS A 243 9.13 15.17 -4.96
N TYR A 244 9.61 13.98 -5.26
CA TYR A 244 8.92 12.72 -4.98
C TYR A 244 9.81 11.73 -4.24
N ALA A 245 9.19 10.94 -3.36
CA ALA A 245 9.76 9.71 -2.84
C ALA A 245 8.84 8.53 -3.18
N MET A 246 9.43 7.40 -3.58
CA MET A 246 8.74 6.14 -3.79
C MET A 246 9.23 5.12 -2.78
N PHE A 247 8.33 4.69 -1.91
CA PHE A 247 8.53 3.55 -1.03
C PHE A 247 8.12 2.28 -1.77
N TYR A 248 8.89 1.22 -1.64
CA TYR A 248 8.63 -0.06 -2.31
C TYR A 248 9.20 -1.21 -1.51
N HIS A 249 8.76 -2.43 -1.79
CA HIS A 249 9.43 -3.60 -1.25
C HIS A 249 10.07 -4.45 -2.34
N GLY A 250 11.10 -5.17 -1.94
CA GLY A 250 11.74 -6.20 -2.75
C GLY A 250 11.59 -7.55 -2.09
N ASP A 251 11.10 -8.54 -2.84
CA ASP A 251 10.93 -9.90 -2.37
C ASP A 251 12.24 -10.69 -2.48
N ASN A 252 12.52 -11.46 -1.43
CA ASN A 252 13.53 -12.51 -1.43
C ASN A 252 12.98 -13.68 -0.61
N GLU A 253 12.22 -14.55 -1.27
CA GLU A 253 11.52 -15.68 -0.65
C GLU A 253 12.40 -16.93 -0.53
N ASP A 254 13.65 -16.92 -1.02
CA ASP A 254 14.60 -18.03 -0.85
C ASP A 254 14.81 -18.39 0.64
N ALA A 255 14.73 -17.39 1.52
CA ALA A 255 14.92 -17.59 2.94
C ALA A 255 13.62 -17.91 3.68
N TYR A 256 12.52 -17.25 3.33
CA TYR A 256 11.22 -17.34 4.02
C TYR A 256 10.08 -17.00 3.07
N LEU A 257 8.97 -17.73 3.21
CA LEU A 257 7.71 -17.38 2.56
C LEU A 257 7.31 -15.95 2.99
N PHE A 258 6.96 -15.09 2.02
CA PHE A 258 6.72 -13.65 2.19
C PHE A 258 7.96 -12.85 2.63
N GLY A 259 9.16 -13.38 2.45
CA GLY A 259 10.40 -12.64 2.71
C GLY A 259 10.49 -11.38 1.87
N ALA A 260 10.56 -10.21 2.50
CA ALA A 260 10.67 -8.93 1.81
C ALA A 260 11.31 -7.85 2.68
N SER A 261 11.93 -6.88 2.02
CA SER A 261 12.60 -5.72 2.62
C SER A 261 12.03 -4.42 2.05
N LEU A 262 11.96 -3.36 2.86
CA LEU A 262 11.47 -2.04 2.44
C LEU A 262 12.61 -1.10 2.06
N ALA A 263 12.38 -0.34 1.00
CA ALA A 263 13.31 0.67 0.52
C ALA A 263 12.59 1.94 0.05
N VAL A 264 13.37 3.01 -0.18
CA VAL A 264 12.91 4.27 -0.76
C VAL A 264 13.84 4.71 -1.89
N ALA A 265 13.25 5.29 -2.93
CA ALA A 265 13.94 5.99 -4.02
C ALA A 265 13.33 7.37 -4.21
N PHE A 266 14.10 8.31 -4.77
CA PHE A 266 13.72 9.73 -4.91
C PHE A 266 13.71 10.14 -6.38
N SER A 267 12.87 11.12 -6.74
CA SER A 267 12.76 11.62 -8.10
C SER A 267 12.26 13.06 -8.13
N ASP A 268 12.65 13.81 -9.18
CA ASP A 268 12.08 15.13 -9.48
C ASP A 268 11.05 15.09 -10.61
N ASP A 269 11.08 14.03 -11.42
CA ASP A 269 10.36 13.95 -12.70
C ASP A 269 9.49 12.68 -12.86
N LEU A 270 9.44 11.82 -11.83
CA LEU A 270 8.78 10.49 -11.84
C LEU A 270 9.35 9.52 -12.89
N ALA A 271 10.43 9.91 -13.57
CA ALA A 271 11.08 9.14 -14.61
C ALA A 271 12.43 8.60 -14.17
N THR A 272 13.24 9.47 -13.58
CA THR A 272 14.58 9.15 -13.09
C THR A 272 14.53 8.99 -11.57
N TRP A 273 15.03 7.87 -11.06
CA TRP A 273 14.97 7.53 -9.64
C TRP A 273 16.35 7.33 -9.04
N TYR A 274 16.59 7.97 -7.89
CA TYR A 274 17.84 7.96 -7.14
C TYR A 274 17.66 7.23 -5.81
N GLU A 275 18.68 6.53 -5.33
CA GLU A 275 18.64 5.71 -4.12
C GLU A 275 19.31 6.36 -2.90
N SER A 276 19.72 7.60 -3.03
CA SER A 276 20.24 8.43 -1.93
C SER A 276 19.49 9.75 -1.89
N PRO A 277 19.17 10.26 -0.68
CA PRO A 277 18.54 11.57 -0.53
C PRO A 277 19.49 12.70 -0.86
#